data_3a35e1b249f680c48594211370c39db2
#
_entry.id   3a35e1b249f680c48594211370c39db2
#
_cell.length_a   1.000
_cell.length_b   1.000
_cell.length_c   1.000
_cell.angle_alpha   90.00
_cell.angle_beta   90.00
_cell.angle_gamma   90.00
#
_symmetry.space_group_name_H-M   'P 1'
#
loop_
_entity.id
_entity.type
_entity.pdbx_description
1 polymer ?
#
loop_
_entity_poly.entity_id
_entity_poly.type
_entity_poly.pdbx_seq_one_letter_code
_entity_poly.pdbx_strand_id
1 'polypeptide(L)'
;MTKINLLISDFDGTLVDTFHANMAAYQEAFKECGFELSDEQYKVCFGFRFDKFMDYMHIYDNETREKIKKIKEKAYPKYFHFLKINASLLEFIKSFKFNGGKTAVASTARKKNLLNVLDYIGISDCFDLILTGEDVSEGKPNPEIYLKVLDYFHMKPEETLVFEDSNIGIKAAENAGISYIKVNIA
;
A
#
# COMPACT_ATOMS: atom_id res chain seq x y z
N MET A 1 -5.11 7.07 30.03
CA MET A 1 -5.05 7.02 28.57
C MET A 1 -3.81 6.26 28.19
N THR A 2 -3.92 5.22 27.36
CA THR A 2 -2.76 4.48 26.87
C THR A 2 -1.99 5.36 25.89
N LYS A 3 -0.68 5.42 26.03
CA LYS A 3 0.18 6.20 25.13
C LYS A 3 0.33 5.44 23.81
N ILE A 4 0.16 6.11 22.67
CA ILE A 4 0.49 5.54 21.37
C ILE A 4 2.01 5.51 21.21
N ASN A 5 2.55 4.35 20.93
CA ASN A 5 3.99 4.08 20.78
C ASN A 5 4.34 3.59 19.35
N LEU A 6 3.34 3.18 18.55
CA LEU A 6 3.51 2.70 17.20
C LEU A 6 2.49 3.35 16.25
N LEU A 7 2.97 3.88 15.13
CA LEU A 7 2.14 4.28 13.99
C LEU A 7 2.33 3.30 12.83
N ILE A 8 1.23 2.87 12.24
CA ILE A 8 1.21 2.07 11.02
C ILE A 8 0.47 2.87 9.95
N SER A 9 1.11 3.12 8.83
CA SER A 9 0.45 3.73 7.68
C SER A 9 0.20 2.69 6.60
N ASP A 10 -1.02 2.65 6.06
CA ASP A 10 -1.18 2.16 4.72
C ASP A 10 -0.42 3.07 3.73
N PHE A 11 -0.25 2.60 2.49
CA PHE A 11 0.58 3.30 1.51
C PHE A 11 -0.24 3.92 0.40
N ASP A 12 -0.91 3.09 -0.42
CA ASP A 12 -1.59 3.51 -1.64
C ASP A 12 -2.94 4.19 -1.33
N GLY A 13 -3.04 5.49 -1.52
CA GLY A 13 -4.23 6.29 -1.18
C GLY A 13 -4.19 6.89 0.23
N THR A 14 -3.25 6.49 1.07
CA THR A 14 -3.08 6.97 2.44
C THR A 14 -1.86 7.88 2.58
N LEU A 15 -0.66 7.33 2.40
CA LEU A 15 0.59 8.08 2.48
C LEU A 15 0.95 8.72 1.14
N VAL A 16 0.68 8.01 0.04
CA VAL A 16 0.94 8.46 -1.32
C VAL A 16 -0.26 8.14 -2.20
N ASP A 17 -0.78 9.13 -2.92
CA ASP A 17 -1.69 8.88 -4.04
C ASP A 17 -0.87 8.31 -5.19
N THR A 18 -1.03 7.03 -5.40
CA THR A 18 -0.37 6.27 -6.46
C THR A 18 -1.31 5.93 -7.62
N PHE A 19 -2.58 6.36 -7.54
CA PHE A 19 -3.65 5.93 -8.45
C PHE A 19 -3.27 6.12 -9.91
N HIS A 20 -2.97 7.35 -10.32
CA HIS A 20 -2.67 7.67 -11.72
C HIS A 20 -1.36 7.06 -12.21
N ALA A 21 -0.34 6.98 -11.36
CA ALA A 21 0.93 6.35 -11.71
C ALA A 21 0.77 4.84 -11.94
N ASN A 22 0.05 4.16 -11.06
CA ASN A 22 -0.26 2.74 -11.21
C ASN A 22 -1.15 2.48 -12.42
N MET A 23 -2.21 3.29 -12.62
CA MET A 23 -3.12 3.17 -13.74
C MET A 23 -2.38 3.24 -15.07
N ALA A 24 -1.58 4.29 -15.29
CA ALA A 24 -0.83 4.48 -16.53
C ALA A 24 0.16 3.32 -16.78
N ALA A 25 0.84 2.84 -15.74
CA ALA A 25 1.76 1.71 -15.87
C ALA A 25 1.04 0.39 -16.20
N TYR A 26 -0.14 0.15 -15.65
CA TYR A 26 -0.96 -1.01 -16.00
C TYR A 26 -1.55 -0.88 -17.41
N GLN A 27 -2.03 0.29 -17.80
CA GLN A 27 -2.53 0.54 -19.16
C GLN A 27 -1.44 0.26 -20.21
N GLU A 28 -0.20 0.70 -19.98
CA GLU A 28 0.95 0.37 -20.84
C GLU A 28 1.16 -1.15 -20.89
N ALA A 29 1.16 -1.83 -19.74
CA ALA A 29 1.40 -3.27 -19.67
C ALA A 29 0.29 -4.09 -20.35
N PHE A 30 -0.96 -3.73 -20.14
CA PHE A 30 -2.11 -4.37 -20.79
C PHE A 30 -2.04 -4.20 -22.31
N LYS A 31 -1.81 -2.98 -22.77
CA LYS A 31 -1.68 -2.68 -24.21
C LYS A 31 -0.56 -3.49 -24.88
N GLU A 32 0.61 -3.62 -24.26
CA GLU A 32 1.71 -4.43 -24.77
C GLU A 32 1.39 -5.94 -24.81
N CYS A 33 0.44 -6.39 -24.00
CA CYS A 33 -0.07 -7.77 -23.99
C CYS A 33 -1.33 -7.96 -24.86
N GLY A 34 -1.79 -6.92 -25.60
CA GLY A 34 -2.95 -7.00 -26.49
C GLY A 34 -4.28 -6.87 -25.78
N PHE A 35 -4.31 -6.32 -24.58
CA PHE A 35 -5.52 -6.05 -23.80
C PHE A 35 -5.76 -4.54 -23.65
N GLU A 36 -6.98 -4.18 -23.34
CA GLU A 36 -7.36 -2.82 -22.96
C GLU A 36 -7.71 -2.77 -21.47
N LEU A 37 -7.38 -1.67 -20.82
CA LEU A 37 -7.74 -1.38 -19.44
C LEU A 37 -8.33 0.03 -19.38
N SER A 38 -9.64 0.13 -19.16
CA SER A 38 -10.27 1.44 -19.00
C SER A 38 -10.04 2.04 -17.62
N ASP A 39 -10.21 3.36 -17.52
CA ASP A 39 -10.11 4.07 -16.24
C ASP A 39 -11.14 3.55 -15.23
N GLU A 40 -12.37 3.24 -15.70
CA GLU A 40 -13.44 2.71 -14.87
C GLU A 40 -13.10 1.32 -14.31
N GLN A 41 -12.56 0.43 -15.17
CA GLN A 41 -12.11 -0.90 -14.74
C GLN A 41 -10.99 -0.78 -13.70
N TYR A 42 -10.03 0.12 -13.94
CA TYR A 42 -8.94 0.32 -12.98
C TYR A 42 -9.43 0.90 -11.64
N LYS A 43 -10.37 1.84 -11.64
CA LYS A 43 -11.00 2.38 -10.41
C LYS A 43 -11.58 1.28 -9.53
N VAL A 44 -12.24 0.28 -10.14
CA VAL A 44 -12.78 -0.87 -9.40
C VAL A 44 -11.69 -1.75 -8.81
N CYS A 45 -10.56 -1.88 -9.52
CA CYS A 45 -9.48 -2.79 -9.14
C CYS A 45 -8.43 -2.14 -8.24
N PHE A 46 -8.46 -0.82 -8.05
CA PHE A 46 -7.48 -0.13 -7.21
C PHE A 46 -7.49 -0.67 -5.78
N GLY A 47 -6.33 -1.02 -5.26
CA GLY A 47 -6.18 -1.69 -3.98
C GLY A 47 -6.34 -3.22 -4.01
N PHE A 48 -6.70 -3.82 -5.13
CA PHE A 48 -6.72 -5.29 -5.24
C PHE A 48 -5.29 -5.85 -5.26
N ARG A 49 -5.14 -7.06 -4.70
CA ARG A 49 -3.95 -7.88 -4.98
C ARG A 49 -3.92 -8.22 -6.47
N PHE A 50 -2.71 -8.40 -6.99
CA PHE A 50 -2.50 -8.63 -8.43
C PHE A 50 -3.35 -9.78 -9.00
N ASP A 51 -3.41 -10.92 -8.31
CA ASP A 51 -4.18 -12.07 -8.80
C ASP A 51 -5.67 -11.76 -8.90
N LYS A 52 -6.24 -11.10 -7.87
CA LYS A 52 -7.64 -10.67 -7.88
C LYS A 52 -7.92 -9.66 -9.01
N PHE A 53 -6.97 -8.79 -9.32
CA PHE A 53 -7.08 -7.87 -10.44
C PHE A 53 -7.09 -8.61 -11.77
N MET A 54 -6.18 -9.58 -11.96
CA MET A 54 -6.16 -10.39 -13.20
C MET A 54 -7.44 -11.22 -13.36
N ASP A 55 -7.97 -11.79 -12.27
CA ASP A 55 -9.24 -12.52 -12.28
C ASP A 55 -10.42 -11.62 -12.71
N TYR A 56 -10.47 -10.39 -12.19
CA TYR A 56 -11.48 -9.40 -12.59
C TYR A 56 -11.40 -9.04 -14.07
N MET A 57 -10.18 -9.00 -14.62
CA MET A 57 -9.94 -8.74 -16.05
C MET A 57 -10.07 -10.00 -16.92
N HIS A 58 -10.49 -11.14 -16.35
CA HIS A 58 -10.62 -12.46 -17.03
C HIS A 58 -9.33 -12.92 -17.69
N ILE A 59 -8.18 -12.57 -17.13
CA ILE A 59 -6.86 -13.01 -17.58
C ILE A 59 -6.42 -14.17 -16.67
N TYR A 60 -6.54 -15.41 -17.14
CA TYR A 60 -6.27 -16.61 -16.33
C TYR A 60 -4.96 -17.29 -16.68
N ASP A 61 -4.39 -16.98 -17.85
CA ASP A 61 -3.13 -17.54 -18.28
C ASP A 61 -1.94 -16.97 -17.49
N ASN A 62 -1.16 -17.87 -16.87
CA ASN A 62 -0.06 -17.48 -15.99
C ASN A 62 1.09 -16.80 -16.75
N GLU A 63 1.36 -17.17 -18.00
CA GLU A 63 2.41 -16.54 -18.80
C GLU A 63 2.07 -15.07 -19.09
N THR A 64 0.82 -14.81 -19.48
CA THR A 64 0.28 -13.47 -19.68
C THR A 64 0.31 -12.64 -18.41
N ARG A 65 -0.11 -13.22 -17.26
CA ARG A 65 -0.04 -12.55 -15.95
C ARG A 65 1.39 -12.12 -15.60
N GLU A 66 2.34 -13.02 -15.72
CA GLU A 66 3.76 -12.70 -15.44
C GLU A 66 4.34 -11.69 -16.42
N LYS A 67 3.91 -11.70 -17.69
CA LYS A 67 4.31 -10.70 -18.68
C LYS A 67 3.78 -9.31 -18.32
N ILE A 68 2.47 -9.18 -18.02
CA ILE A 68 1.86 -7.92 -17.55
C ILE A 68 2.60 -7.39 -16.33
N LYS A 69 2.85 -8.25 -15.35
CA LYS A 69 3.56 -7.92 -14.12
C LYS A 69 4.96 -7.34 -14.38
N LYS A 70 5.76 -7.99 -15.24
CA LYS A 70 7.11 -7.55 -15.59
C LYS A 70 7.11 -6.23 -16.36
N ILE A 71 6.18 -6.06 -17.31
CA ILE A 71 6.06 -4.82 -18.09
C ILE A 71 5.66 -3.68 -17.16
N LYS A 72 4.63 -3.90 -16.32
CA LYS A 72 4.17 -2.90 -15.33
C LYS A 72 5.30 -2.46 -14.39
N GLU A 73 6.07 -3.40 -13.86
CA GLU A 73 7.21 -3.06 -13.00
C GLU A 73 8.24 -2.17 -13.69
N LYS A 74 8.54 -2.45 -14.96
CA LYS A 74 9.48 -1.65 -15.76
C LYS A 74 8.90 -0.28 -16.13
N ALA A 75 7.61 -0.23 -16.41
CA ALA A 75 6.93 1.01 -16.81
C ALA A 75 6.68 1.96 -15.64
N TYR A 76 6.44 1.43 -14.42
CA TYR A 76 5.95 2.20 -13.29
C TYR A 76 6.79 3.43 -12.95
N PRO A 77 8.13 3.40 -12.91
CA PRO A 77 8.94 4.59 -12.65
C PRO A 77 8.75 5.74 -13.65
N LYS A 78 8.33 5.45 -14.88
CA LYS A 78 8.07 6.50 -15.89
C LYS A 78 6.94 7.45 -15.47
N TYR A 79 6.04 6.97 -14.61
CA TYR A 79 4.82 7.65 -14.18
C TYR A 79 4.89 8.22 -12.78
N PHE A 80 6.06 8.23 -12.13
CA PHE A 80 6.23 8.74 -10.77
C PHE A 80 5.96 10.24 -10.64
N HIS A 81 5.96 10.97 -11.75
CA HIS A 81 5.54 12.38 -11.76
C HIS A 81 4.04 12.59 -11.44
N PHE A 82 3.21 11.53 -11.46
CA PHE A 82 1.82 11.57 -11.01
C PHE A 82 1.65 11.32 -9.49
N LEU A 83 2.70 10.91 -8.80
CA LEU A 83 2.61 10.65 -7.36
C LEU A 83 2.33 11.94 -6.60
N LYS A 84 1.42 11.86 -5.61
CA LYS A 84 1.18 12.94 -4.66
C LYS A 84 1.37 12.43 -3.24
N ILE A 85 2.19 13.12 -2.47
CA ILE A 85 2.49 12.75 -1.09
C ILE A 85 1.47 13.41 -0.17
N ASN A 86 0.94 12.68 0.80
CA ASN A 86 0.24 13.26 1.92
C ASN A 86 1.25 13.93 2.87
N ALA A 87 1.59 15.19 2.57
CA ALA A 87 2.63 15.90 3.27
C ALA A 87 2.33 16.04 4.77
N SER A 88 1.07 16.28 5.14
CA SER A 88 0.67 16.43 6.54
C SER A 88 0.86 15.13 7.34
N LEU A 89 0.46 14.00 6.77
CA LEU A 89 0.66 12.69 7.39
C LEU A 89 2.15 12.35 7.48
N LEU A 90 2.91 12.61 6.42
CA LEU A 90 4.35 12.35 6.40
C LEU A 90 5.08 13.14 7.49
N GLU A 91 4.80 14.43 7.63
CA GLU A 91 5.43 15.27 8.67
C GLU A 91 5.01 14.83 10.08
N PHE A 92 3.76 14.39 10.26
CA PHE A 92 3.33 13.78 11.51
C PHE A 92 4.12 12.50 11.85
N ILE A 93 4.28 11.59 10.88
CA ILE A 93 5.06 10.35 11.05
C ILE A 93 6.52 10.66 11.39
N LYS A 94 7.15 11.59 10.68
CA LYS A 94 8.52 12.03 10.95
C LYS A 94 8.69 12.59 12.36
N SER A 95 7.77 13.47 12.77
CA SER A 95 7.77 14.04 14.11
C SER A 95 7.58 12.99 15.19
N PHE A 96 6.67 12.01 14.97
CA PHE A 96 6.44 10.92 15.90
C PHE A 96 7.69 10.04 16.05
N LYS A 97 8.33 9.66 14.94
CA LYS A 97 9.58 8.91 14.94
C LYS A 97 10.71 9.67 15.64
N PHE A 98 10.87 10.96 15.34
CA PHE A 98 11.88 11.81 15.98
C PHE A 98 11.73 11.86 17.52
N ASN A 99 10.49 11.76 18.02
CA ASN A 99 10.19 11.71 19.46
C ASN A 99 10.24 10.28 20.04
N GLY A 100 10.85 9.33 19.33
CA GLY A 100 11.11 7.96 19.81
C GLY A 100 9.97 6.97 19.57
N GLY A 101 8.91 7.35 18.84
CA GLY A 101 7.86 6.44 18.41
C GLY A 101 8.35 5.50 17.31
N LYS A 102 7.69 4.34 17.20
CA LYS A 102 7.93 3.36 16.13
C LYS A 102 7.01 3.60 14.95
N THR A 103 7.50 3.35 13.74
CA THR A 103 6.76 3.62 12.52
C THR A 103 6.84 2.46 11.54
N ALA A 104 5.72 2.09 10.93
CA ALA A 104 5.65 1.05 9.93
C ALA A 104 4.79 1.43 8.74
N VAL A 105 5.08 0.82 7.58
CA VAL A 105 4.18 0.73 6.42
C VAL A 105 3.60 -0.68 6.35
N ALA A 106 2.29 -0.78 6.13
CA ALA A 106 1.58 -2.04 5.92
C ALA A 106 0.66 -1.93 4.70
N SER A 107 1.11 -2.40 3.54
CA SER A 107 0.43 -2.23 2.24
C SER A 107 0.15 -3.56 1.55
N THR A 108 -0.90 -3.61 0.74
CA THR A 108 -1.17 -4.74 -0.17
C THR A 108 -0.30 -4.70 -1.44
N ALA A 109 0.42 -3.61 -1.67
CA ALA A 109 1.29 -3.43 -2.82
C ALA A 109 2.40 -4.50 -2.88
N ARG A 110 2.96 -4.68 -4.08
CA ARG A 110 4.15 -5.50 -4.25
C ARG A 110 5.38 -4.77 -3.71
N LYS A 111 6.24 -5.53 -3.02
CA LYS A 111 7.42 -5.00 -2.31
C LYS A 111 8.28 -4.11 -3.21
N LYS A 112 8.63 -4.60 -4.40
CA LYS A 112 9.46 -3.85 -5.34
C LYS A 112 8.83 -2.51 -5.75
N ASN A 113 7.52 -2.50 -6.02
CA ASN A 113 6.83 -1.28 -6.42
C ASN A 113 6.80 -0.24 -5.29
N LEU A 114 6.50 -0.69 -4.08
CA LEU A 114 6.46 0.16 -2.90
C LEU A 114 7.84 0.75 -2.59
N LEU A 115 8.88 -0.07 -2.55
CA LEU A 115 10.25 0.39 -2.28
C LEU A 115 10.73 1.38 -3.33
N ASN A 116 10.47 1.15 -4.63
CA ASN A 116 10.82 2.09 -5.68
C ASN A 116 10.18 3.47 -5.48
N VAL A 117 8.92 3.53 -5.01
CA VAL A 117 8.25 4.81 -4.73
C VAL A 117 8.85 5.47 -3.49
N LEU A 118 9.07 4.73 -2.40
CA LEU A 118 9.68 5.26 -1.18
C LEU A 118 11.06 5.86 -1.46
N ASP A 119 11.88 5.17 -2.27
CA ASP A 119 13.21 5.63 -2.66
C ASP A 119 13.14 6.88 -3.56
N TYR A 120 12.22 6.89 -4.54
CA TYR A 120 12.02 8.04 -5.42
C TYR A 120 11.64 9.31 -4.65
N ILE A 121 10.76 9.19 -3.66
CA ILE A 121 10.34 10.33 -2.84
C ILE A 121 11.24 10.58 -1.62
N GLY A 122 12.25 9.73 -1.38
CA GLY A 122 13.28 9.92 -0.36
C GLY A 122 12.77 9.79 1.08
N ILE A 123 11.83 8.86 1.34
CA ILE A 123 11.23 8.67 2.67
C ILE A 123 11.40 7.26 3.25
N SER A 124 12.23 6.43 2.65
CA SER A 124 12.47 5.04 3.12
C SER A 124 12.89 5.02 4.60
N ASP A 125 13.73 5.96 5.02
CA ASP A 125 14.23 6.06 6.41
C ASP A 125 13.17 6.53 7.43
N CYS A 126 12.00 6.96 6.97
CA CYS A 126 10.91 7.35 7.86
C CYS A 126 10.26 6.16 8.56
N PHE A 127 10.52 4.92 8.12
CA PHE A 127 9.88 3.71 8.64
C PHE A 127 10.90 2.73 9.21
N ASP A 128 10.56 2.15 10.37
CA ASP A 128 11.37 1.10 11.03
C ASP A 128 11.04 -0.29 10.47
N LEU A 129 9.83 -0.45 9.90
CA LEU A 129 9.36 -1.68 9.28
C LEU A 129 8.49 -1.38 8.05
N ILE A 130 8.67 -2.17 7.00
CA ILE A 130 7.84 -2.14 5.79
C ILE A 130 7.35 -3.56 5.52
N LEU A 131 6.03 -3.77 5.63
CA LEU A 131 5.37 -5.01 5.24
C LEU A 131 4.48 -4.78 4.02
N THR A 132 4.45 -5.78 3.15
CA THR A 132 3.77 -5.75 1.85
C THR A 132 2.85 -6.94 1.68
N GLY A 133 2.08 -6.97 0.60
CA GLY A 133 1.26 -8.13 0.26
C GLY A 133 2.06 -9.41 0.05
N GLU A 134 3.38 -9.34 -0.11
CA GLU A 134 4.27 -10.51 -0.26
C GLU A 134 4.72 -11.07 1.10
N ASP A 135 4.54 -10.31 2.18
CA ASP A 135 4.93 -10.71 3.53
C ASP A 135 3.79 -11.41 4.31
N VAL A 136 2.61 -11.58 3.70
CA VAL A 136 1.41 -12.17 4.31
C VAL A 136 0.78 -13.24 3.43
N SER A 137 0.13 -14.20 4.06
CA SER A 137 -0.64 -15.26 3.37
C SER A 137 -1.95 -14.72 2.84
N GLU A 138 -2.65 -13.93 3.66
CA GLU A 138 -3.92 -13.31 3.32
C GLU A 138 -3.82 -11.78 3.39
N GLY A 139 -4.35 -11.11 2.35
CA GLY A 139 -4.40 -9.65 2.33
C GLY A 139 -5.58 -9.08 3.11
N LYS A 140 -5.58 -7.77 3.32
CA LYS A 140 -6.72 -7.03 3.87
C LYS A 140 -8.03 -7.44 3.18
N PRO A 141 -9.14 -7.68 3.88
CA PRO A 141 -9.43 -7.31 5.27
C PRO A 141 -8.97 -8.32 6.34
N ASN A 142 -8.16 -9.34 6.00
CA ASN A 142 -7.51 -10.18 7.00
C ASN A 142 -6.53 -9.30 7.81
N PRO A 143 -6.51 -9.41 9.15
CA PRO A 143 -5.65 -8.59 10.01
C PRO A 143 -4.18 -8.99 9.99
N GLU A 144 -3.79 -10.06 9.30
CA GLU A 144 -2.46 -10.69 9.37
C GLU A 144 -1.32 -9.66 9.25
N ILE A 145 -1.42 -8.71 8.30
CA ILE A 145 -0.36 -7.72 8.08
C ILE A 145 -0.15 -6.82 9.31
N TYR A 146 -1.24 -6.40 9.96
CA TYR A 146 -1.17 -5.57 11.16
C TYR A 146 -0.70 -6.36 12.37
N LEU A 147 -1.16 -7.61 12.52
CA LEU A 147 -0.72 -8.48 13.60
C LEU A 147 0.78 -8.79 13.51
N LYS A 148 1.32 -8.97 12.29
CA LYS A 148 2.77 -9.12 12.07
C LYS A 148 3.57 -7.86 12.45
N VAL A 149 3.01 -6.66 12.23
CA VAL A 149 3.65 -5.41 12.68
C VAL A 149 3.66 -5.35 14.20
N LEU A 150 2.54 -5.68 14.87
CA LEU A 150 2.46 -5.72 16.34
C LEU A 150 3.48 -6.71 16.92
N ASP A 151 3.55 -7.91 16.35
CA ASP A 151 4.48 -8.96 16.79
C ASP A 151 5.94 -8.52 16.65
N TYR A 152 6.30 -7.92 15.51
CA TYR A 152 7.66 -7.43 15.26
C TYR A 152 8.14 -6.40 16.29
N PHE A 153 7.25 -5.48 16.70
CA PHE A 153 7.61 -4.45 17.69
C PHE A 153 7.29 -4.86 19.13
N HIS A 154 6.68 -6.03 19.35
CA HIS A 154 6.16 -6.47 20.66
C HIS A 154 5.18 -5.44 21.26
N MET A 155 4.35 -4.82 20.42
CA MET A 155 3.38 -3.80 20.81
C MET A 155 1.98 -4.37 20.89
N LYS A 156 1.14 -3.74 21.74
CA LYS A 156 -0.28 -4.09 21.88
C LYS A 156 -1.15 -3.23 20.96
N PRO A 157 -2.35 -3.71 20.58
CA PRO A 157 -3.29 -2.94 19.77
C PRO A 157 -3.60 -1.57 20.34
N GLU A 158 -3.78 -1.45 21.66
CA GLU A 158 -4.11 -0.19 22.35
C GLU A 158 -2.96 0.83 22.39
N GLU A 159 -1.74 0.43 22.05
CA GLU A 159 -0.54 1.29 21.92
C GLU A 159 -0.27 1.69 20.47
N THR A 160 -1.13 1.28 19.55
CA THR A 160 -0.91 1.40 18.11
C THR A 160 -2.04 2.19 17.46
N LEU A 161 -1.68 2.97 16.43
CA LEU A 161 -2.62 3.71 15.61
C LEU A 161 -2.35 3.44 14.13
N VAL A 162 -3.41 3.09 13.38
CA VAL A 162 -3.36 2.86 11.92
C VAL A 162 -3.90 4.09 11.18
N PHE A 163 -3.24 4.47 10.09
CA PHE A 163 -3.77 5.40 9.09
C PHE A 163 -4.17 4.61 7.84
N GLU A 164 -5.39 4.80 7.37
CA GLU A 164 -6.00 4.05 6.27
C GLU A 164 -7.04 4.89 5.52
N ASP A 165 -7.17 4.68 4.20
CA ASP A 165 -8.19 5.31 3.36
C ASP A 165 -9.32 4.35 2.98
N SER A 166 -9.01 3.07 2.81
CA SER A 166 -9.88 2.05 2.26
C SER A 166 -10.75 1.34 3.31
N ASN A 167 -11.98 0.99 2.94
CA ASN A 167 -12.85 0.23 3.83
C ASN A 167 -12.29 -1.18 4.16
N ILE A 168 -11.55 -1.80 3.23
CA ILE A 168 -10.92 -3.12 3.46
C ILE A 168 -9.76 -3.03 4.45
N GLY A 169 -8.98 -1.96 4.39
CA GLY A 169 -7.89 -1.73 5.32
C GLY A 169 -8.37 -1.32 6.72
N ILE A 170 -9.39 -0.47 6.78
CA ILE A 170 -10.09 -0.14 8.03
C ILE A 170 -10.60 -1.42 8.70
N LYS A 171 -11.26 -2.31 7.91
CA LYS A 171 -11.77 -3.57 8.45
C LYS A 171 -10.65 -4.49 8.95
N ALA A 172 -9.48 -4.48 8.30
CA ALA A 172 -8.31 -5.22 8.79
C ALA A 172 -7.79 -4.66 10.12
N ALA A 173 -7.76 -3.33 10.30
CA ALA A 173 -7.36 -2.69 11.56
C ALA A 173 -8.36 -3.02 12.69
N GLU A 174 -9.68 -2.95 12.42
CA GLU A 174 -10.72 -3.37 13.37
C GLU A 174 -10.56 -4.85 13.76
N ASN A 175 -10.32 -5.73 12.80
CA ASN A 175 -10.14 -7.17 13.06
C ASN A 175 -8.84 -7.45 13.86
N ALA A 176 -7.83 -6.58 13.76
CA ALA A 176 -6.62 -6.61 14.59
C ALA A 176 -6.81 -5.98 15.98
N GLY A 177 -7.98 -5.36 16.25
CA GLY A 177 -8.25 -4.63 17.50
C GLY A 177 -7.52 -3.29 17.61
N ILE A 178 -7.03 -2.73 16.50
CA ILE A 178 -6.24 -1.50 16.49
C ILE A 178 -7.14 -0.31 16.14
N SER A 179 -6.99 0.79 16.88
CA SER A 179 -7.62 2.07 16.53
C SER A 179 -7.08 2.61 15.21
N TYR A 180 -7.94 3.28 14.44
CA TYR A 180 -7.53 3.85 13.15
C TYR A 180 -8.00 5.30 12.97
N ILE A 181 -7.31 6.00 12.07
CA ILE A 181 -7.75 7.28 11.51
C ILE A 181 -7.97 7.08 10.02
N LYS A 182 -9.19 7.37 9.56
CA LYS A 182 -9.47 7.39 8.13
C LYS A 182 -8.86 8.63 7.49
N VAL A 183 -8.03 8.40 6.48
CA VAL A 183 -7.31 9.45 5.74
C VAL A 183 -7.93 9.59 4.36
N ASN A 184 -7.98 10.80 3.83
CA ASN A 184 -8.24 11.07 2.42
C ASN A 184 -7.13 11.98 1.92
N ILE A 185 -6.50 11.63 0.81
CA ILE A 185 -5.59 12.52 0.10
C ILE A 185 -6.45 13.47 -0.75
N ALA A 186 -6.30 14.77 -0.52
CA ALA A 186 -7.02 15.82 -1.25
C ALA A 186 -6.39 16.08 -2.63
#